data_abd19ce33ddcfea0317f0caeb66621c8
#
_entry.id   abd19ce33ddcfea0317f0caeb66621c8
#
_cell.length_a   1.000
_cell.length_b   1.000
_cell.length_c   1.000
_cell.angle_alpha   90.00
_cell.angle_beta   90.00
_cell.angle_gamma   90.00
#
_symmetry.space_group_name_H-M   'P 1'
#
loop_
_entity.id
_entity.type
_entity.pdbx_description
1 polymer ?
#
loop_
_entity_poly.entity_id
_entity_poly.type
_entity_poly.pdbx_seq_one_letter_code
_entity_poly.pdbx_strand_id
1 'polypeptide(L)'
;MKVLFVATVRSHIGQFHMPFIRELVRRGCRVEAAFKDNSADKPGLDLSGIARTYEVPFSRSPYSVDNLKAYQVLKKIIDAGRYDAIHCHTPMGAVVTRLAARDARKRGTKVIYTAHGFHFYKGAARKNWLLFYPVEKALAKDTDCLITINSEDYNTAKARRFAAGRLELVNGVGVDLSDFQPVTREQKLALRRAYGYSPDDFILIYPADFSARKNQNMLFDTLKLLLEKDKHFRLLLPGSDVEARPFLDYAKSIGVADHVEALGYRR
;
A
#
# COMPACT_ATOMS: atom_id res chain seq x y z
N MET A 1 13.02 9.16 -22.13
CA MET A 1 13.33 8.08 -21.17
C MET A 1 12.17 7.10 -21.11
N LYS A 2 12.45 5.79 -21.09
CA LYS A 2 11.41 4.74 -21.00
C LYS A 2 11.47 4.08 -19.63
N VAL A 3 10.36 4.07 -18.91
CA VAL A 3 10.28 3.59 -17.52
C VAL A 3 9.23 2.48 -17.41
N LEU A 4 9.59 1.39 -16.70
CA LEU A 4 8.64 0.33 -16.34
C LEU A 4 8.33 0.42 -14.85
N PHE A 5 7.05 0.58 -14.50
CA PHE A 5 6.55 0.40 -13.14
C PHE A 5 6.11 -1.04 -12.93
N VAL A 6 6.53 -1.65 -11.82
CA VAL A 6 6.17 -3.03 -11.49
C VAL A 6 5.60 -3.13 -10.08
N ALA A 7 4.45 -3.75 -9.95
CA ALA A 7 3.87 -4.09 -8.64
C ALA A 7 3.16 -5.45 -8.71
N THR A 8 2.93 -6.08 -7.56
CA THR A 8 2.24 -7.38 -7.51
C THR A 8 0.83 -7.29 -8.10
N VAL A 9 0.11 -6.17 -7.87
CA VAL A 9 -1.27 -5.98 -8.33
C VAL A 9 -1.49 -4.60 -8.93
N ARG A 10 -2.43 -4.52 -9.88
CA ARG A 10 -2.88 -3.30 -10.59
C ARG A 10 -3.27 -2.18 -9.63
N SER A 11 -4.04 -2.52 -8.59
CA SER A 11 -4.52 -1.53 -7.63
C SER A 11 -3.41 -0.81 -6.88
N HIS A 12 -2.25 -1.43 -6.67
CA HIS A 12 -1.12 -0.76 -6.03
C HIS A 12 -0.56 0.38 -6.90
N ILE A 13 -0.46 0.16 -8.21
CA ILE A 13 -0.05 1.22 -9.15
C ILE A 13 -1.10 2.34 -9.17
N GLY A 14 -2.38 1.99 -9.34
CA GLY A 14 -3.47 2.96 -9.48
C GLY A 14 -3.70 3.82 -8.23
N GLN A 15 -3.49 3.25 -7.04
CA GLN A 15 -3.72 3.96 -5.78
C GLN A 15 -2.55 4.84 -5.34
N PHE A 16 -1.30 4.41 -5.60
CA PHE A 16 -0.13 5.05 -4.99
C PHE A 16 0.82 5.71 -5.97
N HIS A 17 0.82 5.30 -7.25
CA HIS A 17 1.88 5.72 -8.15
C HIS A 17 1.43 6.59 -9.32
N MET A 18 0.13 6.78 -9.53
CA MET A 18 -0.38 7.61 -10.64
C MET A 18 0.10 9.06 -10.60
N PRO A 19 0.20 9.75 -9.46
CA PRO A 19 0.75 11.12 -9.43
C PRO A 19 2.19 11.17 -9.97
N PHE A 20 3.04 10.22 -9.58
CA PHE A 20 4.43 10.13 -10.06
C PHE A 20 4.51 9.76 -11.55
N ILE A 21 3.65 8.85 -12.00
CA ILE A 21 3.57 8.42 -13.41
C ILE A 21 3.15 9.60 -14.29
N ARG A 22 2.12 10.36 -13.90
CA ARG A 22 1.67 11.55 -14.62
C ARG A 22 2.76 12.61 -14.71
N GLU A 23 3.52 12.82 -13.63
CA GLU A 23 4.63 13.77 -13.63
C GLU A 23 5.78 13.30 -14.55
N LEU A 24 6.11 12.01 -14.56
CA LEU A 24 7.08 11.47 -15.52
C LEU A 24 6.63 11.63 -16.98
N VAL A 25 5.36 11.38 -17.25
CA VAL A 25 4.76 11.59 -18.59
C VAL A 25 4.82 13.06 -18.98
N ARG A 26 4.48 13.98 -18.07
CA ARG A 26 4.59 15.43 -18.26
C ARG A 26 6.02 15.86 -18.61
N ARG A 27 7.02 15.15 -18.06
CA ARG A 27 8.46 15.35 -18.38
C ARG A 27 8.92 14.65 -19.67
N GLY A 28 7.99 14.10 -20.47
CA GLY A 28 8.28 13.43 -21.73
C GLY A 28 8.78 11.99 -21.60
N CYS A 29 8.60 11.36 -20.44
CA CYS A 29 8.92 9.93 -20.28
C CYS A 29 7.79 9.07 -20.85
N ARG A 30 8.17 7.96 -21.50
CA ARG A 30 7.23 6.88 -21.82
C ARG A 30 7.16 5.92 -20.66
N VAL A 31 6.01 5.82 -20.03
CA VAL A 31 5.79 4.94 -18.86
C VAL A 31 4.95 3.74 -19.27
N GLU A 32 5.43 2.55 -18.93
CA GLU A 32 4.72 1.28 -19.06
C GLU A 32 4.60 0.62 -17.68
N ALA A 33 3.63 -0.28 -17.48
CA ALA A 33 3.43 -0.93 -16.18
C ALA A 33 3.20 -2.44 -16.31
N ALA A 34 3.67 -3.22 -15.32
CA ALA A 34 3.52 -4.65 -15.23
C ALA A 34 2.97 -5.06 -13.86
N PHE A 35 1.88 -5.83 -13.84
CA PHE A 35 1.18 -6.21 -12.62
C PHE A 35 0.24 -7.40 -12.90
N LYS A 36 -0.29 -8.03 -11.83
CA LYS A 36 -1.46 -8.90 -11.92
C LYS A 36 -2.73 -8.04 -11.86
N ASP A 37 -3.65 -8.24 -12.80
CA ASP A 37 -4.92 -7.52 -12.77
C ASP A 37 -5.78 -7.98 -11.58
N ASN A 38 -6.28 -7.01 -10.84
CA ASN A 38 -7.25 -7.17 -9.77
C ASN A 38 -8.36 -6.10 -9.87
N SER A 39 -8.72 -5.73 -11.09
CA SER A 39 -9.76 -4.72 -11.35
C SER A 39 -11.14 -5.15 -10.85
N ALA A 40 -11.41 -6.46 -10.80
CA ALA A 40 -12.64 -6.98 -10.22
C ALA A 40 -12.79 -6.64 -8.74
N ASP A 41 -11.69 -6.71 -7.97
CA ASP A 41 -11.69 -6.39 -6.53
C ASP A 41 -11.70 -4.88 -6.27
N LYS A 42 -11.10 -4.10 -7.18
CA LYS A 42 -10.90 -2.65 -7.05
C LYS A 42 -11.18 -1.95 -8.39
N PRO A 43 -12.45 -1.84 -8.78
CA PRO A 43 -12.85 -1.20 -10.03
C PRO A 43 -12.60 0.32 -10.00
N GLY A 44 -12.58 0.95 -11.19
CA GLY A 44 -12.58 2.41 -11.34
C GLY A 44 -11.26 3.13 -11.04
N LEU A 45 -10.14 2.42 -10.93
CA LEU A 45 -8.83 3.06 -10.84
C LEU A 45 -8.37 3.53 -12.23
N ASP A 46 -8.12 4.83 -12.33
CA ASP A 46 -7.61 5.46 -13.55
C ASP A 46 -6.11 5.16 -13.72
N LEU A 47 -5.76 4.57 -14.85
CA LEU A 47 -4.38 4.32 -15.26
C LEU A 47 -3.99 5.16 -16.50
N SER A 48 -4.72 6.24 -16.78
CA SER A 48 -4.43 7.13 -17.90
C SER A 48 -3.00 7.69 -17.81
N GLY A 49 -2.34 7.78 -18.96
CA GLY A 49 -0.93 8.18 -19.03
C GLY A 49 0.06 7.00 -19.04
N ILE A 50 -0.37 5.78 -18.74
CA ILE A 50 0.45 4.59 -18.95
C ILE A 50 0.33 4.15 -20.39
N ALA A 51 1.46 4.19 -21.13
CA ALA A 51 1.48 3.89 -22.56
C ALA A 51 1.16 2.42 -22.89
N ARG A 52 1.46 1.51 -21.99
CA ARG A 52 1.19 0.07 -22.12
C ARG A 52 1.18 -0.61 -20.75
N THR A 53 0.24 -1.53 -20.57
CA THR A 53 0.20 -2.43 -19.41
C THR A 53 0.50 -3.87 -19.81
N TYR A 54 1.08 -4.63 -18.89
CA TYR A 54 1.40 -6.04 -19.08
C TYR A 54 0.82 -6.84 -17.92
N GLU A 55 0.09 -7.89 -18.25
CA GLU A 55 -0.35 -8.88 -17.27
C GLU A 55 0.81 -9.79 -16.89
N VAL A 56 1.08 -9.89 -15.58
CA VAL A 56 2.13 -10.75 -15.02
C VAL A 56 1.53 -11.52 -13.85
N PRO A 57 1.60 -12.86 -13.83
CA PRO A 57 0.90 -13.71 -12.86
C PRO A 57 1.59 -13.71 -11.48
N PHE A 58 1.75 -12.53 -10.87
CA PHE A 58 2.34 -12.41 -9.54
C PHE A 58 1.46 -13.07 -8.47
N SER A 59 2.11 -13.67 -7.47
CA SER A 59 1.49 -14.07 -6.22
C SER A 59 2.09 -13.30 -5.04
N ARG A 60 1.26 -12.97 -4.05
CA ARG A 60 1.74 -12.38 -2.78
C ARG A 60 2.47 -13.40 -1.91
N SER A 61 2.16 -14.68 -2.06
CA SER A 61 2.84 -15.75 -1.34
C SER A 61 4.23 -16.00 -1.92
N PRO A 62 5.31 -15.97 -1.11
CA PRO A 62 6.65 -16.29 -1.57
C PRO A 62 6.82 -17.75 -2.00
N TYR A 63 5.91 -18.62 -1.60
CA TYR A 63 5.94 -20.05 -1.89
C TYR A 63 5.18 -20.45 -3.17
N SER A 64 4.51 -19.51 -3.84
CA SER A 64 3.72 -19.80 -5.03
C SER A 64 4.62 -20.03 -6.25
N VAL A 65 4.36 -21.10 -6.97
CA VAL A 65 4.98 -21.41 -8.28
C VAL A 65 4.64 -20.36 -9.34
N ASP A 66 3.57 -19.59 -9.16
CA ASP A 66 3.21 -18.50 -10.07
C ASP A 66 4.30 -17.43 -10.13
N ASN A 67 5.06 -17.23 -9.05
CA ASN A 67 6.17 -16.28 -9.07
C ASN A 67 7.31 -16.71 -9.99
N LEU A 68 7.47 -18.01 -10.27
CA LEU A 68 8.40 -18.49 -11.28
C LEU A 68 7.91 -18.15 -12.70
N LYS A 69 6.59 -18.33 -12.96
CA LYS A 69 5.98 -17.89 -14.21
C LYS A 69 6.08 -16.37 -14.37
N ALA A 70 5.79 -15.64 -13.30
CA ALA A 70 5.93 -14.17 -13.27
C ALA A 70 7.35 -13.73 -13.61
N TYR A 71 8.37 -14.39 -13.08
CA TYR A 71 9.77 -14.13 -13.43
C TYR A 71 10.02 -14.32 -14.92
N GLN A 72 9.57 -15.43 -15.51
CA GLN A 72 9.79 -15.71 -16.94
C GLN A 72 9.10 -14.68 -17.84
N VAL A 73 7.84 -14.32 -17.52
CA VAL A 73 7.07 -13.32 -18.26
C VAL A 73 7.73 -11.95 -18.13
N LEU A 74 8.03 -11.52 -16.89
CA LEU A 74 8.62 -10.22 -16.63
C LEU A 74 10.03 -10.09 -17.25
N LYS A 75 10.83 -11.14 -17.22
CA LYS A 75 12.15 -11.14 -17.86
C LYS A 75 12.04 -10.90 -19.36
N LYS A 76 11.11 -11.55 -20.06
CA LYS A 76 10.85 -11.31 -21.48
C LYS A 76 10.42 -9.86 -21.75
N ILE A 77 9.54 -9.29 -20.92
CA ILE A 77 9.10 -7.90 -21.02
C ILE A 77 10.29 -6.94 -20.86
N ILE A 78 11.12 -7.17 -19.85
CA ILE A 78 12.29 -6.32 -19.55
C ILE A 78 13.33 -6.39 -20.67
N ASP A 79 13.66 -7.59 -21.14
CA ASP A 79 14.66 -7.78 -22.17
C ASP A 79 14.24 -7.20 -23.53
N ALA A 80 12.95 -7.36 -23.89
CA ALA A 80 12.42 -6.78 -25.13
C ALA A 80 12.21 -5.26 -25.01
N GLY A 81 11.87 -4.77 -23.82
CA GLY A 81 11.44 -3.39 -23.61
C GLY A 81 12.58 -2.36 -23.64
N ARG A 82 13.82 -2.74 -23.34
CA ARG A 82 14.99 -1.85 -23.26
C ARG A 82 14.70 -0.59 -22.44
N TYR A 83 14.30 -0.75 -21.19
CA TYR A 83 13.96 0.33 -20.29
C TYR A 83 15.21 1.05 -19.77
N ASP A 84 15.14 2.37 -19.66
CA ASP A 84 16.17 3.18 -19.00
C ASP A 84 16.10 2.98 -17.47
N ALA A 85 14.88 2.85 -16.93
CA ALA A 85 14.66 2.59 -15.52
C ALA A 85 13.49 1.63 -15.30
N ILE A 86 13.59 0.81 -14.24
CA ILE A 86 12.53 -0.06 -13.74
C ILE A 86 12.29 0.31 -12.28
N HIS A 87 11.06 0.72 -11.96
CA HIS A 87 10.67 1.06 -10.60
C HIS A 87 9.73 0.00 -10.07
N CYS A 88 10.21 -0.80 -9.13
CA CYS A 88 9.44 -1.89 -8.57
C CYS A 88 8.95 -1.61 -7.14
N HIS A 89 7.80 -2.19 -6.85
CA HIS A 89 7.05 -2.01 -5.61
C HIS A 89 6.52 -3.35 -5.12
N THR A 90 6.08 -3.38 -3.87
CA THR A 90 5.57 -4.59 -3.19
C THR A 90 6.64 -5.68 -3.02
N PRO A 91 6.61 -6.48 -1.95
CA PRO A 91 7.67 -7.42 -1.66
C PRO A 91 7.94 -8.42 -2.80
N MET A 92 6.93 -9.17 -3.24
CA MET A 92 7.13 -10.17 -4.30
C MET A 92 7.33 -9.54 -5.68
N GLY A 93 6.62 -8.43 -5.99
CA GLY A 93 6.88 -7.66 -7.21
C GLY A 93 8.33 -7.20 -7.31
N ALA A 94 8.89 -6.71 -6.20
CA ALA A 94 10.28 -6.25 -6.16
C ALA A 94 11.30 -7.40 -6.19
N VAL A 95 11.04 -8.51 -5.50
CA VAL A 95 11.92 -9.69 -5.56
C VAL A 95 12.04 -10.21 -7.00
N VAL A 96 10.90 -10.46 -7.64
CA VAL A 96 10.85 -10.98 -9.01
C VAL A 96 11.50 -10.00 -9.99
N THR A 97 11.22 -8.70 -9.84
CA THR A 97 11.77 -7.65 -10.72
C THR A 97 13.29 -7.57 -10.62
N ARG A 98 13.84 -7.50 -9.41
CA ARG A 98 15.30 -7.39 -9.19
C ARG A 98 16.04 -8.58 -9.77
N LEU A 99 15.47 -9.79 -9.64
CA LEU A 99 16.02 -11.00 -10.27
C LEU A 99 15.92 -10.93 -11.81
N ALA A 100 14.77 -10.58 -12.36
CA ALA A 100 14.53 -10.54 -13.80
C ALA A 100 15.33 -9.43 -14.51
N ALA A 101 15.64 -8.34 -13.81
CA ALA A 101 16.33 -7.18 -14.35
C ALA A 101 17.87 -7.29 -14.35
N ARG A 102 18.47 -8.35 -13.79
CA ARG A 102 19.94 -8.49 -13.66
C ARG A 102 20.70 -8.27 -14.97
N ASP A 103 20.23 -8.86 -16.06
CA ASP A 103 20.89 -8.71 -17.35
C ASP A 103 20.64 -7.33 -17.97
N ALA A 104 19.44 -6.76 -17.78
CA ALA A 104 19.13 -5.40 -18.19
C ALA A 104 20.00 -4.38 -17.45
N ARG A 105 20.26 -4.58 -16.14
CA ARG A 105 21.18 -3.73 -15.36
C ARG A 105 22.60 -3.72 -15.93
N LYS A 106 23.11 -4.86 -16.36
CA LYS A 106 24.44 -4.93 -17.02
C LYS A 106 24.47 -4.12 -18.32
N ARG A 107 23.31 -3.90 -18.95
CA ARG A 107 23.15 -3.07 -20.15
C ARG A 107 22.86 -1.60 -19.86
N GLY A 108 22.85 -1.19 -18.59
CA GLY A 108 22.68 0.20 -18.17
C GLY A 108 21.31 0.55 -17.57
N THR A 109 20.31 -0.35 -17.63
CA THR A 109 18.99 -0.13 -16.99
C THR A 109 19.15 0.09 -15.48
N LYS A 110 18.53 1.11 -14.92
CA LYS A 110 18.52 1.38 -13.47
C LYS A 110 17.34 0.70 -12.81
N VAL A 111 17.56 0.03 -11.68
CA VAL A 111 16.52 -0.59 -10.86
C VAL A 111 16.32 0.19 -9.59
N ILE A 112 15.12 0.71 -9.43
CA ILE A 112 14.66 1.46 -8.26
C ILE A 112 13.66 0.58 -7.52
N TYR A 113 13.82 0.42 -6.21
CA TYR A 113 12.87 -0.29 -5.36
C TYR A 113 12.34 0.62 -4.26
N THR A 114 11.04 0.82 -4.20
CA THR A 114 10.38 1.45 -3.05
C THR A 114 9.80 0.39 -2.13
N ALA A 115 10.38 0.26 -0.94
CA ALA A 115 9.87 -0.58 0.13
C ALA A 115 8.74 0.16 0.88
N HIS A 116 7.53 -0.38 0.82
CA HIS A 116 6.34 0.16 1.51
C HIS A 116 6.20 -0.39 2.95
N GLY A 117 7.27 -0.82 3.55
CA GLY A 117 7.39 -1.42 4.86
C GLY A 117 8.02 -2.80 4.79
N PHE A 118 9.16 -2.98 5.47
CA PHE A 118 9.76 -4.30 5.59
C PHE A 118 8.91 -5.20 6.50
N HIS A 119 8.89 -6.50 6.20
CA HIS A 119 8.21 -7.48 7.06
C HIS A 119 9.02 -7.83 8.32
N PHE A 120 10.24 -7.32 8.43
CA PHE A 120 11.16 -7.48 9.56
C PHE A 120 11.44 -6.11 10.20
N TYR A 121 10.72 -5.80 11.24
CA TYR A 121 10.79 -4.55 12.01
C TYR A 121 10.90 -4.87 13.50
N LYS A 122 11.13 -3.89 14.35
CA LYS A 122 11.22 -4.08 15.81
C LYS A 122 9.89 -4.61 16.35
N GLY A 123 9.91 -5.81 16.92
CA GLY A 123 8.69 -6.51 17.40
C GLY A 123 8.08 -7.47 16.38
N ALA A 124 8.56 -7.52 15.13
CA ALA A 124 8.11 -8.53 14.18
C ALA A 124 8.49 -9.96 14.63
N ALA A 125 7.64 -10.93 14.27
CA ALA A 125 7.90 -12.35 14.59
C ALA A 125 9.25 -12.80 14.02
N ARG A 126 9.99 -13.64 14.77
CA ARG A 126 11.30 -14.15 14.36
C ARG A 126 11.29 -14.81 12.97
N LYS A 127 10.20 -15.50 12.63
CA LYS A 127 10.01 -16.11 11.30
C LYS A 127 10.11 -15.09 10.15
N ASN A 128 9.63 -13.86 10.36
CA ASN A 128 9.71 -12.82 9.36
C ASN A 128 11.15 -12.36 9.14
N TRP A 129 11.92 -12.22 10.21
CA TRP A 129 13.35 -11.92 10.12
C TRP A 129 14.13 -13.01 9.40
N LEU A 130 13.81 -14.29 9.65
CA LEU A 130 14.48 -15.42 8.99
C LEU A 130 14.12 -15.54 7.51
N LEU A 131 12.89 -15.19 7.12
CA LEU A 131 12.41 -15.37 5.76
C LEU A 131 12.69 -14.15 4.88
N PHE A 132 12.32 -12.94 5.34
CA PHE A 132 12.34 -11.76 4.48
C PHE A 132 13.66 -10.99 4.52
N TYR A 133 14.31 -10.89 5.69
CA TYR A 133 15.54 -10.11 5.82
C TYR A 133 16.69 -10.62 4.95
N PRO A 134 17.02 -11.93 4.89
CA PRO A 134 18.11 -12.42 4.04
C PRO A 134 17.85 -12.13 2.56
N VAL A 135 16.60 -12.28 2.10
CA VAL A 135 16.19 -12.04 0.73
C VAL A 135 16.36 -10.57 0.37
N GLU A 136 15.83 -9.67 1.19
CA GLU A 136 15.93 -8.22 0.97
C GLU A 136 17.39 -7.76 0.99
N LYS A 137 18.18 -8.24 1.95
CA LYS A 137 19.60 -7.91 2.04
C LYS A 137 20.41 -8.44 0.83
N ALA A 138 20.14 -9.67 0.41
CA ALA A 138 20.83 -10.25 -0.74
C ALA A 138 20.49 -9.52 -2.06
N LEU A 139 19.23 -9.11 -2.24
CA LEU A 139 18.77 -8.41 -3.45
C LEU A 139 19.06 -6.90 -3.42
N ALA A 140 19.52 -6.35 -2.31
CA ALA A 140 19.95 -4.95 -2.26
C ALA A 140 21.07 -4.66 -3.28
N LYS A 141 22.00 -5.61 -3.52
CA LYS A 141 23.04 -5.47 -4.55
C LYS A 141 22.50 -5.40 -5.99
N ASP A 142 21.30 -5.89 -6.21
CA ASP A 142 20.59 -5.84 -7.49
C ASP A 142 19.70 -4.58 -7.61
N THR A 143 19.90 -3.59 -6.73
CA THR A 143 19.10 -2.36 -6.62
C THR A 143 20.02 -1.14 -6.76
N ASP A 144 19.74 -0.26 -7.74
CA ASP A 144 20.50 0.98 -7.92
C ASP A 144 20.06 2.07 -6.92
N CYS A 145 18.77 2.08 -6.58
CA CYS A 145 18.23 2.96 -5.54
C CYS A 145 17.16 2.24 -4.71
N LEU A 146 17.41 2.08 -3.41
CA LEU A 146 16.43 1.61 -2.44
C LEU A 146 15.78 2.81 -1.75
N ILE A 147 14.48 2.96 -1.92
CA ILE A 147 13.68 4.00 -1.27
C ILE A 147 12.86 3.36 -0.14
N THR A 148 12.96 3.92 1.04
CA THR A 148 12.13 3.57 2.20
C THR A 148 11.16 4.72 2.49
N ILE A 149 9.99 4.40 3.04
CA ILE A 149 8.94 5.39 3.32
C ILE A 149 8.75 5.66 4.82
N ASN A 150 9.64 5.11 5.64
CA ASN A 150 9.68 5.34 7.07
C ASN A 150 11.13 5.24 7.60
N SER A 151 11.37 5.88 8.73
CA SER A 151 12.69 5.96 9.34
C SER A 151 13.18 4.63 9.94
N GLU A 152 12.29 3.74 10.37
CA GLU A 152 12.68 2.45 10.92
C GLU A 152 13.32 1.57 9.85
N ASP A 153 12.69 1.45 8.68
CA ASP A 153 13.23 0.70 7.56
C ASP A 153 14.52 1.31 7.03
N TYR A 154 14.57 2.65 6.92
CA TYR A 154 15.78 3.36 6.52
C TYR A 154 16.94 3.04 7.46
N ASN A 155 16.74 3.20 8.76
CA ASN A 155 17.76 2.95 9.77
C ASN A 155 18.17 1.47 9.81
N THR A 156 17.22 0.55 9.62
CA THR A 156 17.50 -0.89 9.53
C THR A 156 18.38 -1.20 8.31
N ALA A 157 18.02 -0.68 7.13
CA ALA A 157 18.80 -0.90 5.91
C ALA A 157 20.21 -0.32 6.03
N LYS A 158 20.34 0.89 6.61
CA LYS A 158 21.61 1.57 6.87
C LYS A 158 22.48 0.81 7.87
N ALA A 159 21.94 0.48 9.05
CA ALA A 159 22.67 -0.22 10.11
C ALA A 159 23.09 -1.63 9.68
N ARG A 160 22.26 -2.31 8.90
CA ARG A 160 22.53 -3.65 8.35
C ARG A 160 23.34 -3.63 7.05
N ARG A 161 23.76 -2.45 6.59
CA ARG A 161 24.61 -2.26 5.39
C ARG A 161 24.00 -2.97 4.18
N PHE A 162 22.80 -2.58 3.77
CA PHE A 162 22.21 -3.06 2.52
C PHE A 162 23.02 -2.51 1.34
N ALA A 163 23.48 -3.39 0.45
CA ALA A 163 24.38 -3.04 -0.63
C ALA A 163 23.64 -2.47 -1.86
N ALA A 164 22.65 -1.61 -1.65
CA ALA A 164 22.04 -0.82 -2.71
C ALA A 164 23.00 0.31 -3.15
N GLY A 165 22.92 0.72 -4.43
CA GLY A 165 23.73 1.82 -4.93
C GLY A 165 23.45 3.13 -4.20
N ARG A 166 22.17 3.40 -3.89
CA ARG A 166 21.72 4.53 -3.05
C ARG A 166 20.64 4.05 -2.09
N LEU A 167 20.58 4.67 -0.93
CA LEU A 167 19.53 4.46 0.06
C LEU A 167 18.88 5.82 0.35
N GLU A 168 17.57 5.93 0.09
CA GLU A 168 16.81 7.16 0.24
C GLU A 168 15.64 6.97 1.22
N LEU A 169 15.32 8.02 1.94
CA LEU A 169 14.14 8.11 2.80
C LEU A 169 13.18 9.14 2.24
N VAL A 170 11.93 8.74 2.02
CA VAL A 170 10.83 9.67 1.70
C VAL A 170 9.74 9.58 2.76
N ASN A 171 9.01 10.68 2.97
CA ASN A 171 7.99 10.76 4.02
C ASN A 171 6.64 10.20 3.55
N GLY A 172 6.56 8.88 3.37
CA GLY A 172 5.33 8.21 2.92
C GLY A 172 5.11 8.32 1.41
N VAL A 173 3.88 8.02 0.99
CA VAL A 173 3.48 8.04 -0.43
C VAL A 173 2.77 9.34 -0.85
N GLY A 174 2.49 10.23 0.09
CA GLY A 174 1.76 11.46 -0.13
C GLY A 174 0.24 11.26 -0.30
N VAL A 175 -0.48 12.37 -0.25
CA VAL A 175 -1.90 12.48 -0.58
C VAL A 175 -2.13 13.72 -1.44
N ASP A 176 -3.17 13.69 -2.29
CA ASP A 176 -3.57 14.87 -3.02
C ASP A 176 -4.44 15.75 -2.12
N LEU A 177 -3.91 16.90 -1.72
CA LEU A 177 -4.61 17.81 -0.81
C LEU A 177 -5.80 18.52 -1.47
N SER A 178 -5.93 18.48 -2.80
CA SER A 178 -7.11 19.03 -3.49
C SER A 178 -8.38 18.25 -3.16
N ASP A 179 -8.24 16.95 -2.89
CA ASP A 179 -9.34 16.06 -2.53
C ASP A 179 -9.72 16.17 -1.04
N PHE A 180 -8.85 16.77 -0.21
CA PHE A 180 -9.00 16.82 1.27
C PHE A 180 -8.96 18.26 1.77
N GLN A 181 -9.95 19.06 1.35
CA GLN A 181 -10.07 20.44 1.82
C GLN A 181 -10.86 20.52 3.13
N PRO A 182 -10.42 21.38 4.07
CA PRO A 182 -11.20 21.67 5.27
C PRO A 182 -12.60 22.19 4.90
N VAL A 183 -13.63 21.68 5.55
CA VAL A 183 -15.01 22.15 5.37
C VAL A 183 -15.34 23.24 6.40
N THR A 184 -16.21 24.19 6.02
CA THR A 184 -16.69 25.21 6.97
C THR A 184 -17.57 24.57 8.04
N ARG A 185 -17.84 25.34 9.12
CA ARG A 185 -18.75 24.90 10.19
C ARG A 185 -20.16 24.62 9.65
N GLU A 186 -20.65 25.46 8.76
CA GLU A 186 -21.97 25.32 8.13
C GLU A 186 -22.05 24.06 7.29
N GLN A 187 -21.04 23.83 6.45
CA GLN A 187 -20.93 22.61 5.64
C GLN A 187 -20.86 21.35 6.52
N LYS A 188 -20.04 21.39 7.60
CA LYS A 188 -19.97 20.29 8.56
C LYS A 188 -21.32 19.97 9.20
N LEU A 189 -22.07 20.98 9.64
CA LEU A 189 -23.39 20.81 10.23
C LEU A 189 -24.42 20.29 9.20
N ALA A 190 -24.34 20.75 7.96
CA ALA A 190 -25.20 20.27 6.89
C ALA A 190 -24.93 18.78 6.58
N LEU A 191 -23.66 18.38 6.49
CA LEU A 191 -23.27 16.98 6.31
C LEU A 191 -23.74 16.10 7.48
N ARG A 192 -23.55 16.55 8.73
CA ARG A 192 -24.04 15.80 9.90
C ARG A 192 -25.54 15.53 9.81
N ARG A 193 -26.34 16.55 9.52
CA ARG A 193 -27.79 16.39 9.33
C ARG A 193 -28.13 15.43 8.19
N ALA A 194 -27.43 15.56 7.05
CA ALA A 194 -27.65 14.69 5.89
C ALA A 194 -27.37 13.21 6.18
N TYR A 195 -26.42 12.94 7.08
CA TYR A 195 -26.07 11.57 7.50
C TYR A 195 -26.76 11.14 8.82
N GLY A 196 -27.66 11.94 9.38
CA GLY A 196 -28.42 11.59 10.59
C GLY A 196 -27.65 11.74 11.91
N TYR A 197 -26.53 12.49 11.91
CA TYR A 197 -25.75 12.75 13.12
C TYR A 197 -26.20 14.07 13.80
N SER A 198 -26.17 14.05 15.13
CA SER A 198 -26.38 15.26 15.92
C SER A 198 -25.25 16.28 15.73
N PRO A 199 -25.53 17.59 15.81
CA PRO A 199 -24.50 18.62 15.93
C PRO A 199 -23.50 18.35 17.08
N ASP A 200 -24.00 17.77 18.18
CA ASP A 200 -23.25 17.53 19.42
C ASP A 200 -22.51 16.16 19.43
N ASP A 201 -22.77 15.27 18.45
CA ASP A 201 -22.07 13.99 18.38
C ASP A 201 -20.56 14.21 18.25
N PHE A 202 -19.79 13.49 19.05
CA PHE A 202 -18.35 13.39 18.88
C PHE A 202 -18.03 12.17 17.99
N ILE A 203 -17.74 12.44 16.72
CA ILE A 203 -17.53 11.40 15.72
C ILE A 203 -16.05 11.01 15.68
N LEU A 204 -15.79 9.75 16.03
CA LEU A 204 -14.51 9.09 15.83
C LEU A 204 -14.58 8.31 14.50
N ILE A 205 -13.57 8.43 13.67
CA ILE A 205 -13.51 7.68 12.39
C ILE A 205 -12.22 6.88 12.31
N TYR A 206 -12.34 5.60 11.94
CA TYR A 206 -11.19 4.71 11.74
C TYR A 206 -11.28 3.97 10.40
N PRO A 207 -10.71 4.52 9.32
CA PRO A 207 -10.73 3.90 7.99
C PRO A 207 -9.79 2.70 7.95
N ALA A 208 -10.32 1.50 8.01
CA ALA A 208 -9.53 0.27 7.93
C ALA A 208 -10.42 -0.95 7.65
N ASP A 209 -9.91 -1.91 6.89
CA ASP A 209 -10.52 -3.24 6.79
C ASP A 209 -10.49 -3.92 8.16
N PHE A 210 -11.53 -4.70 8.48
CA PHE A 210 -11.57 -5.46 9.74
C PHE A 210 -10.49 -6.54 9.74
N SER A 211 -9.62 -6.51 10.75
CA SER A 211 -8.57 -7.52 10.93
C SER A 211 -7.93 -7.42 12.32
N ALA A 212 -7.38 -8.52 12.83
CA ALA A 212 -6.64 -8.53 14.10
C ALA A 212 -5.48 -7.51 14.13
N ARG A 213 -4.82 -7.27 12.99
CA ARG A 213 -3.74 -6.28 12.87
C ARG A 213 -4.21 -4.84 13.05
N LYS A 214 -5.46 -4.54 12.71
CA LYS A 214 -6.07 -3.21 12.84
C LYS A 214 -6.67 -2.97 14.22
N ASN A 215 -6.83 -4.03 15.00
CA ASN A 215 -7.17 -4.00 16.42
C ASN A 215 -8.43 -3.16 16.76
N GLN A 216 -9.51 -3.35 16.00
CA GLN A 216 -10.77 -2.64 16.23
C GLN A 216 -11.32 -2.89 17.66
N ASN A 217 -11.05 -4.05 18.26
CA ASN A 217 -11.49 -4.34 19.63
C ASN A 217 -11.00 -3.29 20.64
N MET A 218 -9.75 -2.82 20.49
CA MET A 218 -9.25 -1.74 21.36
C MET A 218 -10.07 -0.46 21.23
N LEU A 219 -10.58 -0.15 20.01
CA LEU A 219 -11.43 1.01 19.81
C LEU A 219 -12.78 0.83 20.51
N PHE A 220 -13.34 -0.39 20.50
CA PHE A 220 -14.59 -0.69 21.19
C PHE A 220 -14.43 -0.60 22.72
N ASP A 221 -13.34 -1.13 23.25
CA ASP A 221 -13.01 -1.01 24.69
C ASP A 221 -12.87 0.46 25.10
N THR A 222 -12.17 1.25 24.28
CA THR A 222 -12.02 2.70 24.49
C THR A 222 -13.36 3.40 24.41
N LEU A 223 -14.19 3.08 23.40
CA LEU A 223 -15.51 3.66 23.25
C LEU A 223 -16.38 3.39 24.45
N LYS A 224 -16.33 2.18 25.04
CA LYS A 224 -17.04 1.83 26.26
C LYS A 224 -16.70 2.77 27.41
N LEU A 225 -15.41 3.02 27.63
CA LEU A 225 -14.93 3.96 28.67
C LEU A 225 -15.36 5.41 28.40
N LEU A 226 -15.42 5.83 27.14
CA LEU A 226 -15.88 7.16 26.78
C LEU A 226 -17.38 7.32 27.01
N LEU A 227 -18.17 6.29 26.72
CA LEU A 227 -19.63 6.30 26.89
C LEU A 227 -20.06 6.29 28.36
N GLU A 228 -19.19 5.92 29.29
CA GLU A 228 -19.41 6.12 30.72
C GLU A 228 -19.42 7.60 31.11
N LYS A 229 -18.72 8.45 30.36
CA LYS A 229 -18.59 9.89 30.60
C LYS A 229 -19.57 10.71 29.81
N ASP A 230 -19.80 10.36 28.54
CA ASP A 230 -20.64 11.07 27.61
C ASP A 230 -21.25 10.10 26.57
N LYS A 231 -22.55 10.22 26.28
CA LYS A 231 -23.32 9.39 25.36
C LYS A 231 -23.26 9.86 23.90
N HIS A 232 -22.61 11.00 23.62
CA HIS A 232 -22.56 11.58 22.28
C HIS A 232 -21.41 11.02 21.40
N PHE A 233 -20.63 10.07 21.90
CA PHE A 233 -19.58 9.43 21.09
C PHE A 233 -20.18 8.47 20.05
N ARG A 234 -19.69 8.59 18.81
CA ARG A 234 -19.98 7.71 17.68
C ARG A 234 -18.69 7.22 17.06
N LEU A 235 -18.61 5.95 16.69
CA LEU A 235 -17.45 5.35 16.02
C LEU A 235 -17.84 4.86 14.62
N LEU A 236 -17.24 5.48 13.60
CA LEU A 236 -17.47 5.15 12.19
C LEU A 236 -16.28 4.32 11.67
N LEU A 237 -16.58 3.18 11.07
CA LEU A 237 -15.61 2.21 10.57
C LEU A 237 -15.79 2.00 9.06
N PRO A 238 -15.30 2.94 8.21
CA PRO A 238 -15.24 2.70 6.78
C PRO A 238 -14.09 1.73 6.45
N GLY A 239 -14.38 0.71 5.65
CA GLY A 239 -13.45 -0.34 5.23
C GLY A 239 -14.20 -1.56 4.74
N SER A 240 -13.47 -2.58 4.24
CA SER A 240 -14.10 -3.85 3.89
C SER A 240 -14.68 -4.53 5.14
N ASP A 241 -15.93 -4.93 5.06
CA ASP A 241 -16.69 -5.57 6.12
C ASP A 241 -16.73 -7.12 6.02
N VAL A 242 -16.00 -7.70 5.08
CA VAL A 242 -15.97 -9.15 4.83
C VAL A 242 -15.65 -9.94 6.11
N GLU A 243 -14.74 -9.42 6.95
CA GLU A 243 -14.36 -10.05 8.22
C GLU A 243 -14.92 -9.29 9.44
N ALA A 244 -15.92 -8.43 9.26
CA ALA A 244 -16.44 -7.56 10.33
C ALA A 244 -17.19 -8.31 11.43
N ARG A 245 -17.86 -9.42 11.11
CA ARG A 245 -18.79 -10.09 12.02
C ARG A 245 -18.21 -10.40 13.42
N PRO A 246 -17.04 -11.04 13.59
CA PRO A 246 -16.52 -11.32 14.92
C PRO A 246 -16.26 -10.07 15.75
N PHE A 247 -15.87 -8.97 15.10
CA PHE A 247 -15.61 -7.68 15.75
C PHE A 247 -16.92 -7.01 16.19
N LEU A 248 -17.94 -7.04 15.34
CA LEU A 248 -19.25 -6.47 15.66
C LEU A 248 -19.97 -7.28 16.74
N ASP A 249 -19.82 -8.60 16.74
CA ASP A 249 -20.31 -9.47 17.83
C ASP A 249 -19.63 -9.12 19.16
N TYR A 250 -18.33 -8.81 19.14
CA TYR A 250 -17.62 -8.32 20.31
C TYR A 250 -18.14 -6.96 20.77
N ALA A 251 -18.31 -5.99 19.88
CA ALA A 251 -18.88 -4.68 20.22
C ALA A 251 -20.27 -4.81 20.87
N LYS A 252 -21.10 -5.73 20.37
CA LYS A 252 -22.40 -6.05 20.95
C LYS A 252 -22.28 -6.66 22.34
N SER A 253 -21.35 -7.61 22.54
CA SER A 253 -21.17 -8.29 23.83
C SER A 253 -20.76 -7.35 24.96
N ILE A 254 -20.06 -6.25 24.63
CA ILE A 254 -19.64 -5.23 25.62
C ILE A 254 -20.57 -4.02 25.69
N GLY A 255 -21.68 -4.03 24.92
CA GLY A 255 -22.76 -3.03 24.99
C GLY A 255 -22.49 -1.71 24.29
N VAL A 256 -21.63 -1.67 23.26
CA VAL A 256 -21.30 -0.43 22.52
C VAL A 256 -21.83 -0.41 21.08
N ALA A 257 -22.52 -1.48 20.64
CA ALA A 257 -22.91 -1.65 19.24
C ALA A 257 -23.76 -0.50 18.68
N ASP A 258 -24.64 0.10 19.49
CA ASP A 258 -25.51 1.22 19.08
C ASP A 258 -24.74 2.52 18.77
N HIS A 259 -23.48 2.58 19.14
CA HIS A 259 -22.56 3.70 18.91
C HIS A 259 -21.49 3.41 17.85
N VAL A 260 -21.56 2.23 17.19
CA VAL A 260 -20.61 1.76 16.16
C VAL A 260 -21.33 1.59 14.83
N GLU A 261 -20.78 2.17 13.78
CA GLU A 261 -21.28 2.02 12.42
C GLU A 261 -20.19 1.44 11.50
N ALA A 262 -20.40 0.22 11.03
CA ALA A 262 -19.60 -0.38 9.95
C ALA A 262 -20.17 0.11 8.61
N LEU A 263 -19.42 0.97 7.92
CA LEU A 263 -19.89 1.67 6.73
C LEU A 263 -19.63 0.92 5.41
N GLY A 264 -18.90 -0.21 5.47
CA GLY A 264 -18.40 -0.87 4.27
C GLY A 264 -17.33 -0.03 3.57
N TYR A 265 -16.91 -0.50 2.40
CA TYR A 265 -15.94 0.23 1.59
C TYR A 265 -16.54 1.55 1.08
N ARG A 266 -15.83 2.67 1.32
CA ARG A 266 -16.19 4.01 0.85
C ARG A 266 -15.08 4.55 -0.05
N ARG A 267 -15.48 5.36 -1.04
CA ARG A 267 -14.60 6.11 -1.94
C ARG A 267 -14.69 7.60 -1.64
#